data_5c46a62b925217b105cb202c65245dd2
#
_entry.id   5c46a62b925217b105cb202c65245dd2
#
_cell.length_a   1.000
_cell.length_b   1.000
_cell.length_c   1.000
_cell.angle_alpha   90.00
_cell.angle_beta   90.00
_cell.angle_gamma   90.00
#
_symmetry.space_group_name_H-M   'P 1'
#
loop_
_entity.id
_entity.type
_entity.pdbx_description
1 polymer ?
#
loop_
_entity_poly.entity_id
_entity_poly.type
_entity_poly.pdbx_seq_one_letter_code
_entity_poly.pdbx_strand_id
1 'polypeptide(L)'
;KEHTSRTTRKIEHMELNELPQMDPRALKATSVKAEDEHANSAEPQALKITAASSNPKMFTLPWHKPLATWPKDLLANLPRGISRHVVRFVHVGDEVYAMKEITRQVAEREYEILRRLQKLELPTVTPIAVVIGRHTREGEPLEAILVTRHLKFSLPYRALFARNLRPDTAERLIDALAVLLVRLHLAGFYWGDVSLSNVLFLRDADAFSAFLVDAETGDLQAQLTDGQREYDIDLARTNIIGELMDLASGKLLPGDVDEIEVGNRLVDRYHSLWSALTDTDKFNPDEMWKIEQRVNKLNELGFDVDELEMKTAEDGKRVLVRPRVVDAGYANRKLLRLTGLDVQENQARRLLNDLDAYRASTWRE
;
A
#
# COMPACT_ATOMS: atom_id res chain seq x y z
N LYS A 1 50.55 18.08 45.42
CA LYS A 1 50.83 16.64 45.50
C LYS A 1 49.80 15.95 44.66
N GLU A 2 50.05 15.74 43.35
CA GLU A 2 50.52 14.47 42.76
C GLU A 2 49.36 13.49 42.61
N HIS A 3 48.98 12.92 41.49
CA HIS A 3 49.69 12.52 40.26
C HIS A 3 48.72 12.33 39.11
N THR A 4 49.04 12.92 38.01
CA THR A 4 49.01 12.54 36.63
C THR A 4 48.99 11.03 36.34
N SER A 5 48.16 10.59 35.40
CA SER A 5 48.64 9.65 34.38
C SER A 5 47.79 9.68 33.10
N ARG A 6 48.39 10.16 32.04
CA ARG A 6 48.03 10.01 30.63
C ARG A 6 48.24 8.54 30.24
N THR A 7 47.29 7.97 29.48
CA THR A 7 47.60 6.83 28.61
C THR A 7 47.03 7.09 27.22
N THR A 8 47.88 7.67 26.40
CA THR A 8 47.74 7.73 24.94
C THR A 8 48.05 6.34 24.39
N ARG A 9 47.10 5.68 23.75
CA ARG A 9 47.39 4.48 22.91
C ARG A 9 47.53 4.92 21.46
N LYS A 10 48.74 4.71 20.94
CA LYS A 10 49.19 4.72 19.56
C LYS A 10 48.32 3.81 18.73
N ILE A 11 47.80 4.33 17.60
CA ILE A 11 47.32 3.53 16.48
C ILE A 11 48.56 3.30 15.59
N GLU A 12 49.05 2.07 15.58
CA GLU A 12 50.08 1.62 14.65
C GLU A 12 49.40 1.34 13.28
N HIS A 13 50.02 1.89 12.24
CA HIS A 13 49.79 1.57 10.85
C HIS A 13 50.04 0.04 10.63
N MET A 14 49.00 -0.66 10.22
CA MET A 14 49.14 -2.02 9.67
C MET A 14 49.08 -1.91 8.16
N GLU A 15 50.15 -2.34 7.52
CA GLU A 15 50.37 -2.35 6.08
C GLU A 15 49.40 -3.31 5.39
N LEU A 16 48.82 -2.84 4.28
CA LEU A 16 48.01 -3.60 3.32
C LEU A 16 48.91 -4.49 2.47
N ASN A 17 49.39 -5.61 3.02
CA ASN A 17 49.99 -6.69 2.21
C ASN A 17 49.92 -7.96 3.02
N GLU A 18 48.95 -8.81 2.71
CA GLU A 18 48.89 -10.26 2.82
C GLU A 18 47.43 -10.75 2.88
N LEU A 19 46.77 -10.67 1.71
CA LEU A 19 45.61 -11.51 1.45
C LEU A 19 46.12 -12.70 0.61
N PRO A 20 45.91 -13.95 1.02
CA PRO A 20 46.29 -15.08 0.19
C PRO A 20 45.43 -15.10 -1.07
N GLN A 21 46.11 -15.15 -2.22
CA GLN A 21 45.48 -15.34 -3.53
C GLN A 21 44.75 -16.69 -3.54
N MET A 22 43.42 -16.63 -3.58
CA MET A 22 42.59 -17.81 -3.81
C MET A 22 42.69 -18.21 -5.30
N ASP A 23 43.14 -19.42 -5.56
CA ASP A 23 43.20 -20.06 -6.88
C ASP A 23 41.77 -20.12 -7.49
N PRO A 24 41.57 -19.54 -8.71
CA PRO A 24 40.28 -19.60 -9.40
C PRO A 24 39.84 -21.01 -9.82
N ARG A 25 40.68 -22.04 -9.62
CA ARG A 25 40.39 -23.44 -9.98
C ARG A 25 39.72 -24.24 -8.87
N ALA A 26 39.59 -23.70 -7.65
CA ALA A 26 38.96 -24.38 -6.53
C ALA A 26 37.41 -24.25 -6.49
N LEU A 27 36.81 -23.53 -7.45
CA LEU A 27 35.34 -23.33 -7.56
C LEU A 27 34.66 -24.31 -8.54
N LYS A 28 35.35 -25.37 -8.94
CA LYS A 28 34.76 -26.45 -9.74
C LYS A 28 35.03 -27.81 -9.05
N ALA A 29 34.32 -28.13 -8.01
CA ALA A 29 34.03 -29.52 -7.61
C ALA A 29 33.38 -29.54 -6.21
N THR A 30 32.16 -29.11 -6.09
CA THR A 30 31.19 -29.68 -5.15
C THR A 30 29.79 -29.41 -5.70
N SER A 31 29.47 -29.99 -6.85
CA SER A 31 28.11 -30.38 -7.14
C SER A 31 27.81 -31.54 -6.19
N VAL A 32 27.31 -31.22 -5.02
CA VAL A 32 26.58 -32.17 -4.20
C VAL A 32 25.37 -32.54 -5.06
N LYS A 33 25.39 -33.76 -5.60
CA LYS A 33 24.18 -34.44 -6.03
C LYS A 33 23.28 -34.48 -4.80
N ALA A 34 22.31 -33.55 -4.73
CA ALA A 34 21.11 -33.77 -3.97
C ALA A 34 20.46 -34.99 -4.64
N GLU A 35 20.57 -36.12 -4.01
CA GLU A 35 19.79 -37.30 -4.34
C GLU A 35 18.33 -36.90 -4.16
N ASP A 36 17.64 -36.79 -5.29
CA ASP A 36 16.18 -36.81 -5.39
C ASP A 36 15.69 -38.21 -4.92
N GLU A 37 15.69 -38.42 -3.63
CA GLU A 37 14.96 -39.49 -2.98
C GLU A 37 14.06 -38.92 -1.92
N HIS A 38 12.99 -38.24 -2.36
CA HIS A 38 11.69 -38.30 -1.76
C HIS A 38 10.68 -37.85 -2.85
N ALA A 39 10.53 -38.66 -3.87
CA ALA A 39 9.26 -38.79 -4.56
C ALA A 39 8.27 -39.39 -3.54
N ASN A 40 7.95 -38.56 -2.54
CA ASN A 40 6.82 -38.80 -1.68
C ASN A 40 5.59 -38.79 -2.60
N SER A 41 4.97 -39.94 -2.78
CA SER A 41 3.66 -40.10 -3.37
C SER A 41 2.66 -39.32 -2.50
N ALA A 42 2.68 -37.99 -2.64
CA ALA A 42 1.71 -37.12 -1.99
C ALA A 42 0.37 -37.51 -2.58
N GLU A 43 -0.50 -38.10 -1.78
CA GLU A 43 -1.92 -38.22 -2.08
C GLU A 43 -2.38 -36.88 -2.67
N PRO A 44 -3.20 -36.88 -3.75
CA PRO A 44 -3.66 -35.64 -4.35
C PRO A 44 -4.28 -34.79 -3.25
N GLN A 45 -3.64 -33.68 -2.93
CA GLN A 45 -4.12 -32.79 -1.88
C GLN A 45 -5.55 -32.42 -2.22
N ALA A 46 -6.48 -32.70 -1.32
CA ALA A 46 -7.88 -32.34 -1.51
C ALA A 46 -8.01 -30.83 -1.70
N LEU A 47 -8.93 -30.38 -2.53
CA LEU A 47 -9.28 -28.97 -2.70
C LEU A 47 -9.53 -28.35 -1.31
N LYS A 48 -8.78 -27.33 -0.97
CA LYS A 48 -8.94 -26.60 0.29
C LYS A 48 -9.21 -25.13 0.02
N ILE A 49 -10.28 -24.62 0.60
CA ILE A 49 -10.65 -23.20 0.59
C ILE A 49 -10.50 -22.67 2.01
N THR A 50 -9.56 -21.74 2.19
CA THR A 50 -9.43 -20.98 3.44
C THR A 50 -10.06 -19.60 3.23
N ALA A 51 -11.14 -19.29 3.92
CA ALA A 51 -11.93 -18.08 3.68
C ALA A 51 -12.12 -17.25 4.96
N ALA A 52 -12.18 -15.94 4.78
CA ALA A 52 -12.49 -14.98 5.84
C ALA A 52 -13.98 -14.96 6.22
N SER A 53 -14.84 -15.36 5.27
CA SER A 53 -16.29 -15.44 5.47
C SER A 53 -16.86 -16.61 4.67
N SER A 54 -17.96 -17.19 5.14
CA SER A 54 -18.61 -18.30 4.43
C SER A 54 -19.42 -17.78 3.23
N ASN A 55 -19.11 -18.28 2.04
CA ASN A 55 -19.96 -18.14 0.86
C ASN A 55 -20.09 -19.50 0.20
N PRO A 56 -21.19 -20.25 0.47
CA PRO A 56 -21.38 -21.60 -0.08
C PRO A 56 -21.35 -21.67 -1.61
N LYS A 57 -21.70 -20.56 -2.30
CA LYS A 57 -21.67 -20.50 -3.76
C LYS A 57 -20.25 -20.61 -4.33
N MET A 58 -19.22 -20.36 -3.54
CA MET A 58 -17.84 -20.60 -3.96
C MET A 58 -17.56 -22.07 -4.28
N PHE A 59 -18.22 -23.02 -3.61
CA PHE A 59 -18.03 -24.45 -3.86
C PHE A 59 -18.57 -24.91 -5.22
N THR A 60 -19.44 -24.14 -5.86
CA THR A 60 -20.01 -24.46 -7.17
C THR A 60 -19.14 -24.00 -8.33
N LEU A 61 -18.05 -23.31 -8.08
CA LEU A 61 -17.15 -22.80 -9.10
C LEU A 61 -16.28 -23.91 -9.70
N PRO A 62 -15.84 -23.78 -10.98
CA PRO A 62 -15.11 -24.82 -11.69
C PRO A 62 -13.62 -24.86 -11.29
N TRP A 63 -13.32 -25.15 -10.04
CA TRP A 63 -11.96 -25.19 -9.48
C TRP A 63 -11.03 -26.18 -10.18
N HIS A 64 -11.57 -27.16 -10.89
CA HIS A 64 -10.85 -28.15 -11.69
C HIS A 64 -10.39 -27.63 -13.05
N LYS A 65 -10.61 -26.34 -13.36
CA LYS A 65 -10.19 -25.73 -14.62
C LYS A 65 -9.19 -24.61 -14.37
N PRO A 66 -8.18 -24.41 -15.27
CA PRO A 66 -7.37 -23.20 -15.26
C PRO A 66 -8.25 -21.95 -15.33
N LEU A 67 -7.94 -20.93 -14.57
CA LEU A 67 -8.75 -19.71 -14.46
C LEU A 67 -8.97 -19.01 -15.82
N ALA A 68 -7.98 -19.11 -16.72
CA ALA A 68 -8.08 -18.59 -18.08
C ALA A 68 -9.23 -19.20 -18.91
N THR A 69 -9.64 -20.43 -18.60
CA THR A 69 -10.63 -21.21 -19.35
C THR A 69 -12.03 -21.21 -18.74
N TRP A 70 -12.24 -20.43 -17.67
CA TRP A 70 -13.54 -20.38 -17.02
C TRP A 70 -14.64 -19.86 -17.96
N PRO A 71 -15.87 -20.38 -17.84
CA PRO A 71 -17.01 -20.01 -18.68
C PRO A 71 -17.29 -18.51 -18.64
N LYS A 72 -17.62 -17.92 -19.79
CA LYS A 72 -17.89 -16.49 -19.93
C LYS A 72 -19.10 -16.00 -19.12
N ASP A 73 -20.06 -16.81 -18.90
CA ASP A 73 -21.27 -16.54 -18.10
C ASP A 73 -20.96 -16.34 -16.60
N LEU A 74 -19.85 -16.88 -16.12
CA LEU A 74 -19.36 -16.62 -14.78
C LEU A 74 -18.56 -15.31 -14.67
N LEU A 75 -18.10 -14.76 -15.79
CA LEU A 75 -17.17 -13.63 -15.80
C LEU A 75 -17.90 -12.29 -15.85
N ALA A 76 -17.49 -11.37 -14.97
CA ALA A 76 -17.89 -9.97 -15.05
C ALA A 76 -16.99 -9.21 -16.04
N ASN A 77 -17.62 -8.45 -16.95
CA ASN A 77 -16.90 -7.62 -17.91
C ASN A 77 -16.51 -6.28 -17.27
N LEU A 78 -15.41 -6.28 -16.52
CA LEU A 78 -14.89 -5.11 -15.82
C LEU A 78 -13.53 -4.68 -16.37
N PRO A 79 -13.18 -3.39 -16.31
CA PRO A 79 -11.85 -2.91 -16.66
C PRO A 79 -10.78 -3.63 -15.85
N ARG A 80 -9.75 -4.14 -16.53
CA ARG A 80 -8.61 -4.82 -15.90
C ARG A 80 -7.38 -3.95 -16.01
N GLY A 81 -6.56 -3.94 -14.97
CA GLY A 81 -5.19 -3.48 -15.02
C GLY A 81 -4.29 -4.44 -15.80
N ILE A 82 -3.05 -4.06 -16.00
CA ILE A 82 -2.00 -4.98 -16.48
C ILE A 82 -1.59 -5.85 -15.30
N SER A 83 -1.50 -7.16 -15.52
CA SER A 83 -1.04 -8.11 -14.51
C SER A 83 -0.18 -9.19 -15.18
N ARG A 84 0.88 -9.61 -14.49
CA ARG A 84 1.71 -10.78 -14.86
C ARG A 84 0.95 -12.09 -14.73
N HIS A 85 -0.07 -12.09 -13.89
CA HIS A 85 -0.87 -13.26 -13.53
C HIS A 85 -2.21 -13.26 -14.26
N VAL A 86 -2.82 -14.43 -14.35
CA VAL A 86 -4.19 -14.55 -14.85
C VAL A 86 -5.14 -14.03 -13.79
N VAL A 87 -5.81 -12.91 -14.09
CA VAL A 87 -6.83 -12.31 -13.24
C VAL A 87 -8.19 -12.37 -13.96
N ARG A 88 -9.24 -12.78 -13.25
CA ARG A 88 -10.63 -12.77 -13.73
C ARG A 88 -11.54 -12.18 -12.66
N PHE A 89 -12.51 -11.39 -13.10
CA PHE A 89 -13.64 -10.98 -12.27
C PHE A 89 -14.77 -11.97 -12.43
N VAL A 90 -15.25 -12.53 -11.33
CA VAL A 90 -16.18 -13.64 -11.30
C VAL A 90 -17.41 -13.28 -10.47
N HIS A 91 -18.60 -13.53 -11.03
CA HIS A 91 -19.85 -13.41 -10.29
C HIS A 91 -20.03 -14.61 -9.35
N VAL A 92 -20.24 -14.34 -8.06
CA VAL A 92 -20.55 -15.35 -7.05
C VAL A 92 -21.76 -14.87 -6.24
N GLY A 93 -22.95 -15.21 -6.71
CA GLY A 93 -24.18 -14.61 -6.21
C GLY A 93 -24.31 -13.16 -6.65
N ASP A 94 -24.59 -12.29 -5.72
CA ASP A 94 -24.78 -10.85 -5.96
C ASP A 94 -23.47 -10.05 -5.87
N GLU A 95 -22.35 -10.74 -5.61
CA GLU A 95 -21.03 -10.11 -5.47
C GLU A 95 -20.11 -10.46 -6.64
N VAL A 96 -19.16 -9.59 -6.90
CA VAL A 96 -18.07 -9.82 -7.85
C VAL A 96 -16.77 -9.96 -7.08
N TYR A 97 -16.04 -11.03 -7.39
CA TYR A 97 -14.71 -11.26 -6.84
C TYR A 97 -13.65 -11.16 -7.92
N ALA A 98 -12.51 -10.58 -7.57
CA ALA A 98 -11.30 -10.70 -8.36
C ALA A 98 -10.57 -11.98 -7.94
N MET A 99 -10.26 -12.82 -8.93
CA MET A 99 -9.54 -14.08 -8.74
C MET A 99 -8.20 -13.99 -9.46
N LYS A 100 -7.11 -14.22 -8.74
CA LYS A 100 -5.74 -14.17 -9.23
C LYS A 100 -5.13 -15.57 -9.10
N GLU A 101 -4.75 -16.18 -10.25
CA GLU A 101 -4.12 -17.51 -10.31
C GLU A 101 -2.61 -17.35 -10.17
N ILE A 102 -2.04 -17.86 -9.08
CA ILE A 102 -0.64 -17.69 -8.67
C ILE A 102 -0.16 -18.90 -7.89
N THR A 103 1.16 -19.01 -7.68
CA THR A 103 1.73 -20.10 -6.89
C THR A 103 1.16 -20.12 -5.48
N ARG A 104 1.08 -21.32 -4.91
CA ARG A 104 0.50 -21.51 -3.57
C ARG A 104 1.15 -20.63 -2.50
N GLN A 105 2.48 -20.57 -2.46
CA GLN A 105 3.20 -19.81 -1.45
C GLN A 105 2.88 -18.32 -1.52
N VAL A 106 2.83 -17.77 -2.73
CA VAL A 106 2.50 -16.37 -2.95
C VAL A 106 1.06 -16.09 -2.57
N ALA A 107 0.10 -16.95 -2.97
CA ALA A 107 -1.31 -16.80 -2.65
C ALA A 107 -1.59 -16.80 -1.14
N GLU A 108 -1.02 -17.76 -0.41
CA GLU A 108 -1.16 -17.87 1.04
C GLU A 108 -0.54 -16.65 1.75
N ARG A 109 0.66 -16.23 1.33
CA ARG A 109 1.35 -15.07 1.91
C ARG A 109 0.59 -13.76 1.64
N GLU A 110 0.19 -13.52 0.39
CA GLU A 110 -0.54 -12.30 0.03
C GLU A 110 -1.90 -12.22 0.74
N TYR A 111 -2.61 -13.34 0.84
CA TYR A 111 -3.84 -13.43 1.61
C TYR A 111 -3.64 -13.02 3.07
N GLU A 112 -2.58 -13.52 3.70
CA GLU A 112 -2.30 -13.20 5.10
C GLU A 112 -1.90 -11.73 5.29
N ILE A 113 -1.05 -11.19 4.40
CA ILE A 113 -0.68 -9.78 4.43
C ILE A 113 -1.92 -8.89 4.29
N LEU A 114 -2.76 -9.13 3.28
CA LEU A 114 -4.00 -8.37 3.08
C LEU A 114 -4.93 -8.46 4.30
N ARG A 115 -5.03 -9.63 4.93
CA ARG A 115 -5.80 -9.81 6.18
C ARG A 115 -5.25 -8.96 7.33
N ARG A 116 -3.93 -8.86 7.45
CA ARG A 116 -3.27 -8.03 8.47
C ARG A 116 -3.50 -6.54 8.19
N LEU A 117 -3.32 -6.10 6.94
CA LEU A 117 -3.56 -4.72 6.53
C LEU A 117 -5.03 -4.31 6.73
N GLN A 118 -5.98 -5.21 6.43
CA GLN A 118 -7.41 -4.98 6.70
C GLN A 118 -7.71 -4.78 8.19
N LYS A 119 -7.06 -5.56 9.08
CA LYS A 119 -7.20 -5.39 10.55
C LYS A 119 -6.66 -4.04 11.04
N LEU A 120 -5.71 -3.46 10.32
CA LEU A 120 -5.18 -2.13 10.57
C LEU A 120 -6.00 -1.02 9.87
N GLU A 121 -7.14 -1.37 9.28
CA GLU A 121 -8.06 -0.46 8.57
C GLU A 121 -7.36 0.32 7.42
N LEU A 122 -6.32 -0.28 6.83
CA LEU A 122 -5.61 0.32 5.70
C LEU A 122 -6.38 0.13 4.39
N PRO A 123 -6.28 1.07 3.45
CA PRO A 123 -7.03 1.03 2.20
C PRO A 123 -6.48 -0.05 1.25
N THR A 124 -6.99 -1.25 1.37
CA THR A 124 -6.65 -2.41 0.55
C THR A 124 -7.90 -3.06 0.00
N VAL A 125 -7.74 -3.88 -1.04
CA VAL A 125 -8.82 -4.79 -1.45
C VAL A 125 -9.10 -5.80 -0.33
N THR A 126 -10.37 -6.18 -0.17
CA THR A 126 -10.77 -7.12 0.89
C THR A 126 -10.42 -8.54 0.50
N PRO A 127 -9.52 -9.24 1.22
CA PRO A 127 -9.22 -10.65 0.98
C PRO A 127 -10.41 -11.51 1.42
N ILE A 128 -10.87 -12.40 0.53
CA ILE A 128 -12.02 -13.27 0.75
C ILE A 128 -11.56 -14.68 1.05
N ALA A 129 -10.73 -15.25 0.18
CA ALA A 129 -10.27 -16.63 0.33
C ALA A 129 -8.95 -16.89 -0.41
N VAL A 130 -8.30 -17.97 -0.02
CA VAL A 130 -7.27 -18.63 -0.79
C VAL A 130 -7.69 -20.07 -1.08
N VAL A 131 -7.55 -20.50 -2.33
CA VAL A 131 -7.93 -21.83 -2.82
C VAL A 131 -6.69 -22.57 -3.28
N ILE A 132 -6.41 -23.71 -2.65
CA ILE A 132 -5.24 -24.55 -2.93
C ILE A 132 -5.66 -26.00 -3.17
N GLY A 133 -4.73 -26.84 -3.61
CA GLY A 133 -5.00 -28.25 -3.88
C GLY A 133 -5.94 -28.43 -5.07
N ARG A 134 -5.85 -27.54 -6.06
CA ARG A 134 -6.62 -27.61 -7.30
C ARG A 134 -5.98 -28.61 -8.26
N HIS A 135 -6.79 -29.41 -8.91
CA HIS A 135 -6.35 -30.35 -9.95
C HIS A 135 -7.35 -30.35 -11.10
N THR A 136 -6.89 -30.62 -12.30
CA THR A 136 -7.78 -30.94 -13.44
C THR A 136 -8.54 -32.22 -13.19
N ARG A 137 -9.50 -32.55 -14.05
CA ARG A 137 -10.21 -33.84 -13.96
C ARG A 137 -9.31 -35.03 -14.24
N GLU A 138 -8.25 -34.79 -14.98
CA GLU A 138 -7.22 -35.76 -15.33
C GLU A 138 -6.15 -35.92 -14.20
N GLY A 139 -6.23 -35.13 -13.11
CA GLY A 139 -5.35 -35.19 -11.96
C GLY A 139 -4.15 -34.27 -12.04
N GLU A 140 -4.01 -33.47 -13.09
CA GLU A 140 -2.89 -32.52 -13.22
C GLU A 140 -3.02 -31.37 -12.21
N PRO A 141 -1.96 -30.98 -11.50
CA PRO A 141 -2.00 -29.91 -10.51
C PRO A 141 -2.25 -28.56 -11.19
N LEU A 142 -3.03 -27.71 -10.55
CA LEU A 142 -3.29 -26.33 -10.94
C LEU A 142 -2.79 -25.37 -9.87
N GLU A 143 -2.38 -24.18 -10.29
CA GLU A 143 -1.97 -23.10 -9.39
C GLU A 143 -3.07 -22.72 -8.40
N ALA A 144 -2.68 -22.14 -7.28
CA ALA A 144 -3.62 -21.61 -6.30
C ALA A 144 -4.38 -20.38 -6.84
N ILE A 145 -5.49 -20.06 -6.21
CA ILE A 145 -6.22 -18.82 -6.51
C ILE A 145 -6.37 -17.99 -5.24
N LEU A 146 -5.90 -16.76 -5.31
CA LEU A 146 -6.25 -15.72 -4.36
C LEU A 146 -7.56 -15.07 -4.78
N VAL A 147 -8.52 -14.96 -3.86
CA VAL A 147 -9.82 -14.36 -4.07
C VAL A 147 -9.95 -13.11 -3.25
N THR A 148 -10.17 -11.97 -3.89
CA THR A 148 -10.43 -10.68 -3.24
C THR A 148 -11.78 -10.14 -3.69
N ARG A 149 -12.42 -9.30 -2.85
CA ARG A 149 -13.66 -8.64 -3.25
C ARG A 149 -13.36 -7.53 -4.24
N HIS A 150 -14.10 -7.49 -5.34
CA HIS A 150 -14.00 -6.36 -6.26
C HIS A 150 -14.46 -5.07 -5.57
N LEU A 151 -13.62 -4.05 -5.64
CA LEU A 151 -13.96 -2.73 -5.11
C LEU A 151 -14.92 -2.02 -6.06
N LYS A 152 -16.19 -1.94 -5.68
CA LYS A 152 -17.25 -1.33 -6.51
C LYS A 152 -16.91 0.12 -6.85
N PHE A 153 -17.18 0.51 -8.09
CA PHE A 153 -16.94 1.86 -8.63
C PHE A 153 -15.46 2.29 -8.69
N SER A 154 -14.54 1.40 -8.41
CA SER A 154 -13.12 1.68 -8.60
C SER A 154 -12.71 1.50 -10.06
N LEU A 155 -11.66 2.20 -10.43
CA LEU A 155 -11.06 2.13 -11.76
C LEU A 155 -9.53 2.01 -11.66
N PRO A 156 -8.92 1.19 -12.53
CA PRO A 156 -7.48 1.20 -12.71
C PRO A 156 -7.07 2.49 -13.44
N TYR A 157 -5.82 2.94 -13.23
CA TYR A 157 -5.32 4.20 -13.78
C TYR A 157 -5.52 4.32 -15.31
N ARG A 158 -5.29 3.25 -16.07
CA ARG A 158 -5.48 3.26 -17.52
C ARG A 158 -6.91 3.58 -17.95
N ALA A 159 -7.90 3.09 -17.22
CA ALA A 159 -9.30 3.41 -17.50
C ALA A 159 -9.65 4.87 -17.14
N LEU A 160 -8.93 5.45 -16.20
CA LEU A 160 -9.06 6.86 -15.85
C LEU A 160 -8.44 7.74 -16.94
N PHE A 161 -7.22 7.47 -17.38
CA PHE A 161 -6.57 8.25 -18.44
C PHE A 161 -7.20 8.06 -19.83
N ALA A 162 -7.85 6.94 -20.13
CA ALA A 162 -8.57 6.71 -21.39
C ALA A 162 -9.87 7.53 -21.55
N ARG A 163 -10.32 8.19 -20.49
CA ARG A 163 -11.55 9.04 -20.52
C ARG A 163 -11.10 10.48 -20.42
N ASN A 164 -11.24 11.31 -21.47
CA ASN A 164 -10.92 12.74 -21.49
C ASN A 164 -11.05 13.39 -20.10
N LEU A 165 -10.00 13.29 -19.31
CA LEU A 165 -9.97 13.72 -17.92
C LEU A 165 -9.69 15.23 -17.84
N ARG A 166 -10.05 15.82 -16.72
CA ARG A 166 -9.63 17.19 -16.42
C ARG A 166 -8.11 17.26 -16.35
N PRO A 167 -7.48 18.38 -16.73
CA PRO A 167 -6.02 18.53 -16.72
C PRO A 167 -5.38 18.16 -15.38
N ASP A 168 -6.05 18.42 -14.27
CA ASP A 168 -5.59 18.18 -12.90
C ASP A 168 -5.79 16.72 -12.40
N THR A 169 -6.32 15.83 -13.23
CA THR A 169 -6.63 14.46 -12.79
C THR A 169 -5.38 13.65 -12.45
N ALA A 170 -4.32 13.77 -13.26
CA ALA A 170 -3.05 13.10 -12.98
C ALA A 170 -2.51 13.51 -11.59
N GLU A 171 -2.51 14.79 -11.29
CA GLU A 171 -2.08 15.33 -10.00
C GLU A 171 -2.90 14.79 -8.84
N ARG A 172 -4.22 14.72 -8.99
CA ARG A 172 -5.13 14.20 -7.95
C ARG A 172 -4.94 12.70 -7.70
N LEU A 173 -4.63 11.93 -8.73
CA LEU A 173 -4.28 10.50 -8.58
C LEU A 173 -2.98 10.33 -7.80
N ILE A 174 -1.98 11.15 -8.10
CA ILE A 174 -0.69 11.14 -7.42
C ILE A 174 -0.84 11.58 -5.96
N ASP A 175 -1.64 12.60 -5.68
CA ASP A 175 -1.94 13.02 -4.31
C ASP A 175 -2.60 11.88 -3.51
N ALA A 176 -3.55 11.16 -4.10
CA ALA A 176 -4.18 9.99 -3.48
C ALA A 176 -3.19 8.84 -3.22
N LEU A 177 -2.26 8.59 -4.17
CA LEU A 177 -1.21 7.59 -4.01
C LEU A 177 -0.22 7.99 -2.91
N ALA A 178 0.17 9.27 -2.82
CA ALA A 178 1.04 9.76 -1.76
C ALA A 178 0.41 9.53 -0.36
N VAL A 179 -0.89 9.80 -0.22
CA VAL A 179 -1.63 9.51 1.03
C VAL A 179 -1.64 8.02 1.33
N LEU A 180 -1.88 7.16 0.33
CA LEU A 180 -1.83 5.71 0.51
C LEU A 180 -0.46 5.25 1.01
N LEU A 181 0.63 5.70 0.35
CA LEU A 181 2.01 5.35 0.74
C LEU A 181 2.33 5.78 2.17
N VAL A 182 1.98 7.02 2.53
CA VAL A 182 2.20 7.51 3.90
C VAL A 182 1.46 6.63 4.92
N ARG A 183 0.21 6.27 4.66
CA ARG A 183 -0.57 5.39 5.54
C ARG A 183 0.05 4.01 5.70
N LEU A 184 0.48 3.41 4.59
CA LEU A 184 1.14 2.10 4.59
C LEU A 184 2.46 2.14 5.37
N HIS A 185 3.29 3.16 5.13
CA HIS A 185 4.58 3.32 5.81
C HIS A 185 4.44 3.62 7.30
N LEU A 186 3.44 4.43 7.71
CA LEU A 186 3.14 4.67 9.13
C LEU A 186 2.75 3.39 9.86
N ALA A 187 2.06 2.48 9.17
CA ALA A 187 1.69 1.18 9.71
C ALA A 187 2.83 0.14 9.66
N GLY A 188 4.00 0.50 9.13
CA GLY A 188 5.16 -0.39 9.00
C GLY A 188 5.12 -1.31 7.78
N PHE A 189 4.26 -1.04 6.79
CA PHE A 189 4.20 -1.84 5.57
C PHE A 189 5.16 -1.32 4.50
N TYR A 190 6.19 -2.12 4.21
CA TYR A 190 7.06 -1.97 3.05
C TYR A 190 6.41 -2.65 1.85
N TRP A 191 6.22 -1.93 0.74
CA TRP A 191 5.49 -2.47 -0.40
C TRP A 191 6.37 -3.22 -1.39
N GLY A 192 7.50 -2.61 -1.78
CA GLY A 192 8.50 -3.25 -2.64
C GLY A 192 8.14 -3.32 -4.13
N ASP A 193 6.92 -2.95 -4.55
CA ASP A 193 6.48 -2.89 -5.96
C ASP A 193 5.40 -1.81 -6.15
N VAL A 194 5.71 -0.60 -5.72
CA VAL A 194 4.79 0.54 -5.84
C VAL A 194 4.65 0.95 -7.30
N SER A 195 3.42 0.89 -7.82
CA SER A 195 3.10 1.29 -9.20
C SER A 195 1.62 1.67 -9.31
N LEU A 196 1.25 2.42 -10.35
CA LEU A 196 -0.15 2.72 -10.64
C LEU A 196 -0.95 1.46 -11.01
N SER A 197 -0.29 0.45 -11.56
CA SER A 197 -0.90 -0.85 -11.91
C SER A 197 -1.36 -1.63 -10.69
N ASN A 198 -0.70 -1.43 -9.54
CA ASN A 198 -0.97 -2.10 -8.27
C ASN A 198 -1.93 -1.30 -7.37
N VAL A 199 -2.61 -0.30 -7.95
CA VAL A 199 -3.56 0.59 -7.25
C VAL A 199 -4.90 0.64 -7.98
N LEU A 200 -5.99 0.62 -7.21
CA LEU A 200 -7.30 1.02 -7.68
C LEU A 200 -7.67 2.38 -7.10
N PHE A 201 -8.32 3.19 -7.92
CA PHE A 201 -8.78 4.51 -7.51
C PHE A 201 -10.30 4.54 -7.43
N LEU A 202 -10.79 5.06 -6.32
CA LEU A 202 -12.20 5.33 -6.10
C LEU A 202 -12.42 6.85 -6.07
N ARG A 203 -13.45 7.33 -6.77
CA ARG A 203 -13.80 8.74 -6.69
C ARG A 203 -14.32 9.07 -5.30
N ASP A 204 -13.78 10.13 -4.70
CA ASP A 204 -14.06 10.57 -3.34
C ASP A 204 -14.29 12.09 -3.36
N ALA A 205 -15.54 12.50 -3.59
CA ALA A 205 -15.91 13.89 -3.86
C ALA A 205 -15.11 14.48 -5.05
N ASP A 206 -14.35 15.54 -4.81
CA ASP A 206 -13.51 16.18 -5.83
C ASP A 206 -12.10 15.58 -5.93
N ALA A 207 -11.79 14.56 -5.14
CA ALA A 207 -10.50 13.87 -5.08
C ALA A 207 -10.64 12.39 -5.44
N PHE A 208 -9.59 11.63 -5.17
CA PHE A 208 -9.58 10.19 -5.26
C PHE A 208 -9.10 9.57 -3.94
N SER A 209 -9.58 8.38 -3.65
CA SER A 209 -9.01 7.47 -2.66
C SER A 209 -8.30 6.35 -3.38
N ALA A 210 -7.06 6.05 -2.98
CA ALA A 210 -6.24 4.99 -3.55
C ALA A 210 -6.29 3.74 -2.67
N PHE A 211 -6.38 2.56 -3.29
CA PHE A 211 -6.44 1.26 -2.62
C PHE A 211 -5.38 0.33 -3.17
N LEU A 212 -4.61 -0.27 -2.27
CA LEU A 212 -3.63 -1.30 -2.61
C LEU A 212 -4.34 -2.57 -3.09
N VAL A 213 -3.89 -3.10 -4.24
CA VAL A 213 -4.45 -4.31 -4.87
C VAL A 213 -3.52 -5.49 -4.72
N ASP A 214 -2.23 -5.29 -4.96
CA ASP A 214 -1.21 -6.32 -4.99
C ASP A 214 -0.21 -6.12 -3.86
N ALA A 215 -0.18 -7.07 -2.93
CA ALA A 215 0.70 -7.07 -1.77
C ALA A 215 1.74 -8.22 -1.79
N GLU A 216 1.93 -8.89 -2.94
CA GLU A 216 2.76 -10.10 -3.01
C GLU A 216 4.24 -9.88 -2.64
N THR A 217 4.78 -8.69 -2.92
CA THR A 217 6.15 -8.29 -2.60
C THR A 217 6.28 -7.65 -1.22
N GLY A 218 5.14 -7.29 -0.62
CA GLY A 218 5.11 -6.51 0.61
C GLY A 218 5.56 -7.26 1.86
N ASP A 219 5.94 -6.49 2.86
CA ASP A 219 6.28 -6.99 4.19
C ASP A 219 5.81 -6.02 5.27
N LEU A 220 5.24 -6.57 6.36
CA LEU A 220 4.71 -5.78 7.47
C LEU A 220 5.62 -5.93 8.69
N GLN A 221 6.28 -4.85 9.04
CA GLN A 221 7.25 -4.73 10.13
C GLN A 221 6.67 -3.87 11.27
N ALA A 222 7.34 -3.86 12.41
CA ALA A 222 6.95 -2.97 13.51
C ALA A 222 7.13 -1.50 13.16
N GLN A 223 8.19 -1.20 12.42
CA GLN A 223 8.53 0.15 11.92
C GLN A 223 9.47 0.02 10.72
N LEU A 224 9.29 0.86 9.70
CA LEU A 224 10.21 0.95 8.58
C LEU A 224 11.39 1.87 8.91
N THR A 225 12.55 1.52 8.36
CA THR A 225 13.70 2.43 8.32
C THR A 225 13.50 3.52 7.26
N ASP A 226 14.22 4.64 7.40
CA ASP A 226 14.19 5.70 6.40
C ASP A 226 14.62 5.16 5.01
N GLY A 227 15.66 4.32 4.96
CA GLY A 227 16.12 3.73 3.71
C GLY A 227 15.09 2.83 3.02
N GLN A 228 14.27 2.07 3.77
CA GLN A 228 13.19 1.28 3.19
C GLN A 228 12.09 2.17 2.59
N ARG A 229 11.73 3.25 3.28
CA ARG A 229 10.72 4.21 2.79
C ARG A 229 11.22 4.94 1.54
N GLU A 230 12.46 5.42 1.55
CA GLU A 230 13.06 6.09 0.39
C GLU A 230 13.14 5.16 -0.81
N TYR A 231 13.49 3.88 -0.60
CA TYR A 231 13.51 2.90 -1.69
C TYR A 231 12.11 2.70 -2.32
N ASP A 232 11.06 2.58 -1.52
CA ASP A 232 9.68 2.46 -2.03
C ASP A 232 9.27 3.71 -2.83
N ILE A 233 9.69 4.90 -2.39
CA ILE A 233 9.38 6.16 -3.07
C ILE A 233 10.13 6.27 -4.39
N ASP A 234 11.42 5.96 -4.42
CA ASP A 234 12.24 5.98 -5.63
C ASP A 234 11.73 4.97 -6.66
N LEU A 235 11.33 3.78 -6.20
CA LEU A 235 10.72 2.76 -7.04
C LEU A 235 9.37 3.24 -7.58
N ALA A 236 8.53 3.83 -6.74
CA ALA A 236 7.26 4.41 -7.14
C ALA A 236 7.43 5.47 -8.22
N ARG A 237 8.36 6.41 -8.02
CA ARG A 237 8.68 7.44 -8.99
C ARG A 237 9.07 6.84 -10.35
N THR A 238 9.98 5.87 -10.33
CA THR A 238 10.49 5.22 -11.54
C THR A 238 9.38 4.47 -12.28
N ASN A 239 8.59 3.68 -11.57
CA ASN A 239 7.50 2.89 -12.14
C ASN A 239 6.40 3.80 -12.73
N ILE A 240 6.02 4.86 -12.01
CA ILE A 240 4.99 5.80 -12.46
C ILE A 240 5.41 6.51 -13.74
N ILE A 241 6.65 7.00 -13.80
CA ILE A 241 7.19 7.64 -15.02
C ILE A 241 7.11 6.65 -16.20
N GLY A 242 7.56 5.41 -16.00
CA GLY A 242 7.48 4.36 -17.03
C GLY A 242 6.05 4.06 -17.47
N GLU A 243 5.13 3.91 -16.54
CA GLU A 243 3.71 3.64 -16.84
C GLU A 243 3.02 4.81 -17.58
N LEU A 244 3.37 6.06 -17.24
CA LEU A 244 2.86 7.24 -17.95
C LEU A 244 3.47 7.36 -19.34
N MET A 245 4.76 7.08 -19.52
CA MET A 245 5.39 7.02 -20.85
C MET A 245 4.76 5.95 -21.74
N ASP A 246 4.37 4.79 -21.17
CA ASP A 246 3.61 3.77 -21.90
C ASP A 246 2.24 4.28 -22.36
N LEU A 247 1.54 5.04 -21.51
CA LEU A 247 0.27 5.68 -21.87
C LEU A 247 0.47 6.73 -22.97
N ALA A 248 1.53 7.56 -22.89
CA ALA A 248 1.86 8.55 -23.88
C ALA A 248 2.16 7.90 -25.25
N SER A 249 2.94 6.82 -25.24
CA SER A 249 3.22 6.01 -26.44
C SER A 249 1.97 5.44 -27.08
N GLY A 250 0.99 5.06 -26.26
CA GLY A 250 -0.34 4.59 -26.67
C GLY A 250 -1.32 5.71 -27.04
N LYS A 251 -0.91 6.98 -26.99
CA LYS A 251 -1.78 8.17 -27.19
C LYS A 251 -2.98 8.23 -26.24
N LEU A 252 -2.82 7.69 -25.05
CA LEU A 252 -3.84 7.70 -23.99
C LEU A 252 -3.59 8.80 -22.95
N LEU A 253 -2.38 9.38 -22.92
CA LEU A 253 -2.04 10.48 -22.05
C LEU A 253 -2.31 11.83 -22.74
N PRO A 254 -2.97 12.82 -22.08
CA PRO A 254 -3.06 14.17 -22.60
C PRO A 254 -1.66 14.76 -22.85
N GLY A 255 -1.48 15.49 -23.96
CA GLY A 255 -0.16 15.97 -24.41
C GLY A 255 0.44 17.10 -23.56
N ASP A 256 -0.29 17.60 -22.57
CA ASP A 256 0.11 18.61 -21.59
C ASP A 256 0.59 18.01 -20.27
N VAL A 257 0.59 16.68 -20.13
CA VAL A 257 1.09 15.97 -18.93
C VAL A 257 2.57 15.64 -19.11
N ASP A 258 3.41 16.18 -18.23
CA ASP A 258 4.83 15.83 -18.11
C ASP A 258 4.98 14.65 -17.15
N GLU A 259 5.38 13.49 -17.65
CA GLU A 259 5.49 12.24 -16.89
C GLU A 259 6.54 12.36 -15.79
N ILE A 260 7.63 13.09 -16.03
CA ILE A 260 8.72 13.29 -15.08
C ILE A 260 8.25 14.21 -13.94
N GLU A 261 7.55 15.29 -14.29
CA GLU A 261 6.99 16.21 -13.28
C GLU A 261 5.97 15.50 -12.38
N VAL A 262 5.11 14.66 -12.96
CA VAL A 262 4.13 13.85 -12.22
C VAL A 262 4.85 12.89 -11.27
N GLY A 263 5.91 12.22 -11.70
CA GLY A 263 6.71 11.35 -10.83
C GLY A 263 7.42 12.11 -9.71
N ASN A 264 7.97 13.28 -9.97
CA ASN A 264 8.60 14.14 -8.97
C ASN A 264 7.57 14.65 -7.95
N ARG A 265 6.37 15.02 -8.40
CA ARG A 265 5.27 15.44 -7.53
C ARG A 265 4.91 14.40 -6.47
N LEU A 266 4.96 13.09 -6.81
CA LEU A 266 4.74 12.04 -5.80
C LEU A 266 5.75 12.15 -4.67
N VAL A 267 7.03 12.28 -5.00
CA VAL A 267 8.13 12.39 -4.03
C VAL A 267 7.93 13.60 -3.13
N ASP A 268 7.71 14.77 -3.72
CA ASP A 268 7.50 16.02 -2.99
C ASP A 268 6.27 15.94 -2.08
N ARG A 269 5.17 15.38 -2.59
CA ARG A 269 3.94 15.24 -1.83
C ARG A 269 4.08 14.26 -0.69
N TYR A 270 4.75 13.13 -0.92
CA TYR A 270 5.04 12.16 0.14
C TYR A 270 5.86 12.78 1.25
N HIS A 271 7.00 13.42 0.94
CA HIS A 271 7.88 14.03 1.94
C HIS A 271 7.17 15.15 2.72
N SER A 272 6.40 15.99 2.03
CA SER A 272 5.60 17.04 2.68
C SER A 272 4.59 16.47 3.69
N LEU A 273 3.90 15.40 3.32
CA LEU A 273 2.95 14.72 4.21
C LEU A 273 3.67 14.02 5.37
N TRP A 274 4.74 13.28 5.05
CA TRP A 274 5.51 12.55 6.06
C TRP A 274 6.06 13.49 7.13
N SER A 275 6.70 14.60 6.71
CA SER A 275 7.20 15.63 7.60
C SER A 275 6.09 16.24 8.46
N ALA A 276 4.97 16.61 7.84
CA ALA A 276 3.83 17.16 8.58
C ALA A 276 3.31 16.22 9.69
N LEU A 277 3.39 14.91 9.45
CA LEU A 277 2.85 13.88 10.36
C LEU A 277 3.86 13.42 11.43
N THR A 278 5.16 13.48 11.15
CA THR A 278 6.18 12.84 12.00
C THR A 278 7.19 13.78 12.62
N ASP A 279 7.36 15.01 12.09
CA ASP A 279 8.36 15.95 12.61
C ASP A 279 8.02 16.44 14.02
N THR A 280 9.08 16.72 14.75
CA THR A 280 9.00 17.35 16.07
C THR A 280 9.20 18.85 15.94
N ASP A 281 8.17 19.61 16.24
CA ASP A 281 8.25 21.07 16.26
C ASP A 281 8.71 21.59 17.62
N LYS A 282 9.30 22.76 17.61
CA LYS A 282 9.81 23.46 18.77
C LYS A 282 9.06 24.76 18.96
N PHE A 283 8.33 24.88 20.07
CA PHE A 283 7.49 26.03 20.37
C PHE A 283 7.94 26.75 21.65
N ASN A 284 7.73 28.07 21.70
CA ASN A 284 7.76 28.80 22.96
C ASN A 284 6.43 28.58 23.72
N PRO A 285 6.41 28.71 25.05
CA PRO A 285 5.20 28.51 25.85
C PRO A 285 4.02 29.43 25.46
N ASP A 286 4.31 30.61 24.93
CA ASP A 286 3.33 31.58 24.43
C ASP A 286 2.81 31.26 23.01
N GLU A 287 3.42 30.29 22.32
CA GLU A 287 3.04 29.87 20.98
C GLU A 287 2.19 28.60 20.94
N MET A 288 1.58 28.21 22.07
CA MET A 288 0.77 26.96 22.16
C MET A 288 -0.38 26.90 21.16
N TRP A 289 -0.91 28.03 20.72
CA TRP A 289 -1.92 28.10 19.66
C TRP A 289 -1.44 27.51 18.32
N LYS A 290 -0.14 27.50 18.05
CA LYS A 290 0.44 26.87 16.85
C LYS A 290 0.28 25.35 16.87
N ILE A 291 0.23 24.76 18.06
CA ILE A 291 0.02 23.30 18.22
C ILE A 291 -1.40 22.96 17.77
N GLU A 292 -2.39 23.73 18.22
CA GLU A 292 -3.80 23.53 17.79
C GLU A 292 -3.93 23.75 16.27
N GLN A 293 -3.26 24.77 15.73
CA GLN A 293 -3.23 25.00 14.29
C GLN A 293 -2.63 23.79 13.52
N ARG A 294 -1.55 23.20 14.04
CA ARG A 294 -0.94 22.01 13.44
C ARG A 294 -1.90 20.81 13.47
N VAL A 295 -2.53 20.54 14.63
CA VAL A 295 -3.51 19.46 14.77
C VAL A 295 -4.66 19.65 13.79
N ASN A 296 -5.22 20.86 13.71
CA ASN A 296 -6.28 21.17 12.77
C ASN A 296 -5.85 20.93 11.32
N LYS A 297 -4.65 21.36 10.95
CA LYS A 297 -4.10 21.11 9.61
C LYS A 297 -3.95 19.61 9.30
N LEU A 298 -3.52 18.79 10.26
CA LEU A 298 -3.45 17.33 10.10
C LEU A 298 -4.84 16.73 9.93
N ASN A 299 -5.82 17.18 10.72
CA ASN A 299 -7.21 16.76 10.58
C ASN A 299 -7.82 17.18 9.22
N GLU A 300 -7.46 18.39 8.71
CA GLU A 300 -7.84 18.84 7.37
C GLU A 300 -7.25 17.97 6.26
N LEU A 301 -6.06 17.43 6.49
CA LEU A 301 -5.43 16.44 5.59
C LEU A 301 -6.05 15.03 5.72
N GLY A 302 -6.98 14.84 6.67
CA GLY A 302 -7.71 13.61 6.90
C GLY A 302 -7.10 12.71 7.97
N PHE A 303 -5.99 13.11 8.60
CA PHE A 303 -5.32 12.29 9.62
C PHE A 303 -5.83 12.61 11.03
N ASP A 304 -6.01 11.56 11.83
CA ASP A 304 -6.45 11.67 13.23
C ASP A 304 -5.23 11.71 14.15
N VAL A 305 -5.24 12.67 15.06
CA VAL A 305 -4.19 12.82 16.08
C VAL A 305 -4.74 12.39 17.42
N ASP A 306 -4.22 11.28 17.95
CA ASP A 306 -4.67 10.68 19.21
C ASP A 306 -4.05 11.41 20.42
N GLU A 307 -2.74 11.64 20.35
CA GLU A 307 -1.96 12.22 21.44
C GLU A 307 -0.90 13.20 20.90
N LEU A 308 -0.46 14.09 21.77
CA LEU A 308 0.70 14.96 21.55
C LEU A 308 1.80 14.58 22.54
N GLU A 309 2.93 14.13 22.03
CA GLU A 309 4.13 13.99 22.86
C GLU A 309 4.77 15.38 23.08
N MET A 310 4.83 15.81 24.32
CA MET A 310 5.45 17.09 24.71
C MET A 310 6.64 16.85 25.60
N LYS A 311 7.80 17.46 25.26
CA LYS A 311 9.04 17.39 26.05
C LYS A 311 9.66 18.77 26.15
N THR A 312 10.27 19.08 27.29
CA THR A 312 11.07 20.31 27.42
C THR A 312 12.31 20.19 26.54
N ALA A 313 12.61 21.22 25.76
CA ALA A 313 13.82 21.27 24.96
C ALA A 313 15.05 21.43 25.86
N GLU A 314 16.26 21.15 25.35
CA GLU A 314 17.52 21.22 26.08
C GLU A 314 17.80 22.63 26.65
N ASP A 315 17.26 23.68 26.04
CA ASP A 315 17.36 25.06 26.51
C ASP A 315 16.48 25.37 27.74
N GLY A 316 15.64 24.41 28.18
CA GLY A 316 14.75 24.54 29.34
C GLY A 316 13.62 25.57 29.15
N LYS A 317 13.54 26.24 28.01
CA LYS A 317 12.58 27.32 27.73
C LYS A 317 11.52 26.97 26.71
N ARG A 318 11.83 26.09 25.79
CA ARG A 318 10.92 25.70 24.69
C ARG A 318 10.36 24.29 24.90
N VAL A 319 9.22 24.02 24.26
CA VAL A 319 8.58 22.71 24.29
C VAL A 319 8.72 22.06 22.92
N LEU A 320 9.20 20.82 22.91
CA LEU A 320 9.21 19.96 21.72
C LEU A 320 7.86 19.26 21.67
N VAL A 321 7.18 19.35 20.52
CA VAL A 321 5.87 18.73 20.31
C VAL A 321 5.90 17.87 19.08
N ARG A 322 5.49 16.61 19.25
CA ARG A 322 5.34 15.65 18.16
C ARG A 322 3.91 15.08 18.18
N PRO A 323 3.16 15.14 17.08
CA PRO A 323 1.85 14.50 17.02
C PRO A 323 2.01 12.98 16.93
N ARG A 324 1.17 12.27 17.68
CA ARG A 324 0.96 10.84 17.50
C ARG A 324 -0.24 10.63 16.58
N VAL A 325 0.04 10.35 15.33
CA VAL A 325 -0.98 10.10 14.32
C VAL A 325 -1.43 8.65 14.37
N VAL A 326 -2.74 8.43 14.41
CA VAL A 326 -3.31 7.07 14.42
C VAL A 326 -3.47 6.56 13.00
N ASP A 327 -4.24 7.26 12.17
CA ASP A 327 -4.45 6.96 10.75
C ASP A 327 -5.25 8.08 10.07
N ALA A 328 -5.43 7.99 8.75
CA ALA A 328 -6.38 8.78 8.00
C ALA A 328 -7.83 8.32 8.30
N GLY A 329 -8.81 9.18 8.05
CA GLY A 329 -10.23 8.87 8.29
C GLY A 329 -10.89 9.71 9.38
N TYR A 330 -10.27 10.83 9.77
CA TYR A 330 -10.79 11.74 10.77
C TYR A 330 -12.22 12.23 10.44
N ALA A 331 -12.45 12.73 9.22
CA ALA A 331 -13.72 13.26 8.80
C ALA A 331 -14.79 12.16 8.72
N ASN A 332 -14.45 10.99 8.18
CA ASN A 332 -15.35 9.84 8.14
C ASN A 332 -15.78 9.42 9.56
N ARG A 333 -14.85 9.23 10.50
CA ARG A 333 -15.18 8.86 11.88
C ARG A 333 -16.02 9.93 12.58
N LYS A 334 -15.74 11.21 12.35
CA LYS A 334 -16.54 12.32 12.88
C LYS A 334 -17.96 12.32 12.31
N LEU A 335 -18.11 12.17 11.00
CA LEU A 335 -19.42 12.12 10.34
C LEU A 335 -20.23 10.91 10.78
N LEU A 336 -19.61 9.73 10.84
CA LEU A 336 -20.23 8.48 11.28
C LEU A 336 -20.80 8.63 12.71
N ARG A 337 -20.03 9.20 13.63
CA ARG A 337 -20.50 9.47 14.99
C ARG A 337 -21.66 10.46 15.06
N LEU A 338 -21.68 11.45 14.19
CA LEU A 338 -22.71 12.50 14.19
C LEU A 338 -24.00 12.08 13.47
N THR A 339 -23.90 11.27 12.42
CA THR A 339 -25.02 11.03 11.49
C THR A 339 -25.31 9.55 11.23
N GLY A 340 -24.39 8.65 11.58
CA GLY A 340 -24.46 7.24 11.20
C GLY A 340 -24.06 6.95 9.74
N LEU A 341 -23.63 7.97 8.98
CA LEU A 341 -23.21 7.82 7.58
C LEU A 341 -21.73 7.37 7.53
N ASP A 342 -21.48 6.28 6.79
CA ASP A 342 -20.15 5.78 6.48
C ASP A 342 -19.85 6.02 5.00
N VAL A 343 -18.97 6.97 4.72
CA VAL A 343 -18.56 7.38 3.37
C VAL A 343 -17.06 7.58 3.30
N GLN A 344 -16.51 7.80 2.10
CA GLN A 344 -15.08 8.07 1.95
C GLN A 344 -14.68 9.39 2.63
N GLU A 345 -13.39 9.54 2.97
CA GLU A 345 -12.88 10.62 3.81
C GLU A 345 -13.16 12.03 3.24
N ASN A 346 -12.90 12.24 1.94
CA ASN A 346 -13.15 13.55 1.32
C ASN A 346 -14.64 13.87 1.20
N GLN A 347 -15.47 12.86 0.92
CA GLN A 347 -16.92 13.02 0.94
C GLN A 347 -17.43 13.36 2.34
N ALA A 348 -16.90 12.69 3.37
CA ALA A 348 -17.23 12.98 4.76
C ALA A 348 -16.87 14.43 5.13
N ARG A 349 -15.68 14.88 4.73
CA ARG A 349 -15.21 16.26 4.94
C ARG A 349 -16.14 17.27 4.30
N ARG A 350 -16.53 17.03 3.05
CA ARG A 350 -17.49 17.88 2.34
C ARG A 350 -18.81 17.97 3.10
N LEU A 351 -19.39 16.85 3.51
CA LEU A 351 -20.65 16.81 4.26
C LEU A 351 -20.55 17.53 5.61
N LEU A 352 -19.43 17.40 6.33
CA LEU A 352 -19.21 18.12 7.57
C LEU A 352 -19.13 19.63 7.34
N ASN A 353 -18.46 20.10 6.29
CA ASN A 353 -18.40 21.50 5.92
C ASN A 353 -19.79 22.06 5.56
N ASP A 354 -20.61 21.29 4.82
CA ASP A 354 -21.98 21.67 4.49
C ASP A 354 -22.86 21.78 5.76
N LEU A 355 -22.69 20.84 6.71
CA LEU A 355 -23.37 20.89 8.01
C LEU A 355 -22.95 22.11 8.84
N ASP A 356 -21.68 22.46 8.87
CA ASP A 356 -21.18 23.62 9.60
C ASP A 356 -21.65 24.92 8.95
N ALA A 357 -21.66 24.99 7.62
CA ALA A 357 -22.25 26.14 6.88
C ALA A 357 -23.73 26.31 7.15
N TYR A 358 -24.50 25.21 7.17
CA TYR A 358 -25.92 25.23 7.51
C TYR A 358 -26.16 25.73 8.94
N ARG A 359 -25.41 25.22 9.92
CA ARG A 359 -25.47 25.68 11.31
C ARG A 359 -25.21 27.20 11.41
N ALA A 360 -24.13 27.65 10.74
CA ALA A 360 -23.78 29.07 10.74
C ALA A 360 -24.85 29.98 10.10
N SER A 361 -25.61 29.47 9.13
CA SER A 361 -26.71 30.21 8.50
C SER A 361 -27.96 30.33 9.40
N THR A 362 -28.29 29.24 10.12
CA THR A 362 -29.47 29.17 11.00
C THR A 362 -29.31 29.94 12.31
N TRP A 363 -28.09 30.29 12.73
CA TRP A 363 -27.85 31.10 13.93
C TRP A 363 -27.86 32.62 13.66
N ARG A 364 -28.11 33.06 12.42
CA ARG A 364 -28.19 34.46 12.03
C ARG A 364 -29.64 34.99 11.90
N GLU A 365 -30.64 34.14 12.08
CA GLU A 365 -32.06 34.47 12.20
C GLU A 365 -32.48 34.49 13.69
#